data_97bf827f21c98984284eae70663b426f
#
_entry.id   97bf827f21c98984284eae70663b426f
#
_cell.length_a   1.000
_cell.length_b   1.000
_cell.length_c   1.000
_cell.angle_alpha   90.00
_cell.angle_beta   90.00
_cell.angle_gamma   90.00
#
_symmetry.space_group_name_H-M   'P 1'
#
loop_
_entity.id
_entity.type
_entity.pdbx_description
1 polymer ?
#
loop_
_entity_poly.entity_id
_entity_poly.type
_entity_poly.pdbx_seq_one_letter_code
_entity_poly.pdbx_strand_id
1 'polypeptide(L)'
;HEGAQMIVGEMEGNFPSEFDMMMKIPGIGRSTVGAIAAFSFNQKKAILDGNVKRVLSRYFLISEWTGLPQTEKKLWNYAESLLPNKNIDTYTQALMDLGATLCNKKPQCNLCPLKKTCLAFQKGKVHLIPTPRPQKKIPTESTHMIIIKHHDEILLVKRPQSGIWGGLWSLPQLENTSITPKTWIKKHFGLEASLLKKDLKASTTFTHFKLDITYSILEAKSQRSKIPHTWLSLNH
;
A
#
# COMPACT_ATOMS: atom_id res chain seq x y z
N HIS A 1 13.36 0.61 4.50
CA HIS A 1 14.35 0.18 5.50
C HIS A 1 15.47 -0.64 4.84
N GLU A 2 15.14 -1.69 4.05
CA GLU A 2 16.13 -2.47 3.28
C GLU A 2 16.96 -1.60 2.34
N GLY A 3 16.34 -0.65 1.63
CA GLY A 3 17.05 0.30 0.78
C GLY A 3 18.05 1.16 1.54
N ALA A 4 17.67 1.64 2.74
CA ALA A 4 18.58 2.40 3.59
C ALA A 4 19.74 1.54 4.13
N GLN A 5 19.47 0.27 4.47
CA GLN A 5 20.52 -0.68 4.88
C GLN A 5 21.51 -0.94 3.74
N MET A 6 21.02 -1.10 2.51
CA MET A 6 21.87 -1.26 1.33
C MET A 6 22.76 -0.04 1.09
N ILE A 7 22.20 1.17 1.18
CA ILE A 7 22.98 2.40 1.01
C ILE A 7 24.10 2.50 2.06
N VAL A 8 23.79 2.22 3.32
CA VAL A 8 24.78 2.30 4.41
C VAL A 8 25.81 1.17 4.32
N GLY A 9 25.38 -0.08 4.07
CA GLY A 9 26.25 -1.25 4.15
C GLY A 9 27.03 -1.54 2.87
N GLU A 10 26.43 -1.29 1.69
CA GLU A 10 27.03 -1.66 0.40
C GLU A 10 27.54 -0.45 -0.40
N MET A 11 27.06 0.75 -0.09
CA MET A 11 27.39 1.99 -0.78
C MET A 11 28.09 3.02 0.15
N GLU A 12 28.58 2.58 1.31
CA GLU A 12 29.32 3.40 2.27
C GLU A 12 28.58 4.69 2.70
N GLY A 13 27.25 4.64 2.71
CA GLY A 13 26.39 5.79 3.02
C GLY A 13 26.21 6.77 1.85
N ASN A 14 26.81 6.55 0.69
CA ASN A 14 26.71 7.41 -0.47
C ASN A 14 25.55 6.99 -1.38
N PHE A 15 24.63 7.91 -1.65
CA PHE A 15 23.54 7.65 -2.59
C PHE A 15 24.08 7.70 -4.04
N PRO A 16 23.87 6.65 -4.87
CA PRO A 16 24.44 6.60 -6.21
C PRO A 16 23.79 7.62 -7.15
N SER A 17 24.58 8.18 -8.07
CA SER A 17 24.09 9.07 -9.12
C SER A 17 23.68 8.31 -10.39
N GLU A 18 24.23 7.12 -10.61
CA GLU A 18 23.94 6.31 -11.80
C GLU A 18 22.55 5.68 -11.72
N PHE A 19 21.77 5.88 -12.79
CA PHE A 19 20.38 5.41 -12.87
C PHE A 19 20.24 3.90 -12.59
N ASP A 20 21.11 3.08 -13.16
CA ASP A 20 21.06 1.63 -13.01
C ASP A 20 21.44 1.17 -11.59
N MET A 21 22.28 1.91 -10.91
CA MET A 21 22.61 1.66 -9.51
C MET A 21 21.44 2.04 -8.59
N MET A 22 20.80 3.19 -8.83
CA MET A 22 19.59 3.58 -8.12
C MET A 22 18.46 2.53 -8.28
N MET A 23 18.31 1.94 -9.47
CA MET A 23 17.29 0.90 -9.73
C MET A 23 17.49 -0.38 -8.91
N LYS A 24 18.68 -0.63 -8.37
CA LYS A 24 18.96 -1.80 -7.52
C LYS A 24 18.50 -1.60 -6.08
N ILE A 25 18.25 -0.36 -5.66
CA ILE A 25 17.87 -0.04 -4.27
C ILE A 25 16.45 -0.56 -4.00
N PRO A 26 16.25 -1.44 -3.00
CA PRO A 26 14.93 -1.94 -2.64
C PRO A 26 13.95 -0.81 -2.29
N GLY A 27 12.71 -0.93 -2.79
CA GLY A 27 11.64 0.03 -2.50
C GLY A 27 11.56 1.21 -3.46
N ILE A 28 12.53 1.42 -4.36
CA ILE A 28 12.47 2.45 -5.39
C ILE A 28 12.28 1.84 -6.79
N GLY A 29 11.20 2.28 -7.46
CA GLY A 29 10.92 1.85 -8.84
C GLY A 29 11.36 2.91 -9.86
N ARG A 30 11.30 2.57 -11.15
CA ARG A 30 11.75 3.41 -12.28
C ARG A 30 11.27 4.86 -12.20
N SER A 31 10.01 5.10 -11.85
CA SER A 31 9.47 6.47 -11.76
C SER A 31 10.08 7.26 -10.60
N THR A 32 10.30 6.60 -9.44
CA THR A 32 10.96 7.22 -8.29
C THR A 32 12.43 7.53 -8.60
N VAL A 33 13.13 6.58 -9.21
CA VAL A 33 14.51 6.81 -9.68
C VAL A 33 14.57 7.94 -10.69
N GLY A 34 13.61 8.03 -11.62
CA GLY A 34 13.51 9.13 -12.57
C GLY A 34 13.34 10.50 -11.88
N ALA A 35 12.53 10.57 -10.82
CA ALA A 35 12.36 11.78 -10.03
C ALA A 35 13.65 12.18 -9.30
N ILE A 36 14.30 11.23 -8.62
CA ILE A 36 15.58 11.49 -7.93
C ILE A 36 16.63 11.95 -8.94
N ALA A 37 16.74 11.28 -10.09
CA ALA A 37 17.68 11.62 -11.15
C ALA A 37 17.46 13.05 -11.69
N ALA A 38 16.20 13.46 -11.85
CA ALA A 38 15.85 14.81 -12.29
C ALA A 38 16.17 15.87 -11.24
N PHE A 39 15.70 15.66 -9.99
CA PHE A 39 15.81 16.70 -8.94
C PHE A 39 17.20 16.81 -8.32
N SER A 40 17.86 15.67 -8.08
CA SER A 40 19.13 15.66 -7.36
C SER A 40 20.33 15.69 -8.29
N PHE A 41 20.19 15.20 -9.51
CA PHE A 41 21.31 15.02 -10.43
C PHE A 41 21.10 15.70 -11.80
N ASN A 42 20.00 16.43 -11.98
CA ASN A 42 19.66 17.13 -13.24
C ASN A 42 19.77 16.22 -14.48
N GLN A 43 19.47 14.95 -14.32
CA GLN A 43 19.53 13.97 -15.40
C GLN A 43 18.22 13.93 -16.18
N LYS A 44 18.33 13.82 -17.51
CA LYS A 44 17.18 13.70 -18.41
C LYS A 44 16.52 12.32 -18.31
N LYS A 45 15.74 12.12 -17.25
CA LYS A 45 15.00 10.89 -16.99
C LYS A 45 13.51 11.17 -16.78
N ALA A 46 12.67 10.37 -17.42
CA ALA A 46 11.23 10.51 -17.32
C ALA A 46 10.69 9.94 -16.01
N ILE A 47 9.54 10.46 -15.59
CA ILE A 47 8.71 9.88 -14.53
C ILE A 47 7.38 9.40 -15.10
N LEU A 48 6.78 8.40 -14.47
CA LEU A 48 5.47 7.89 -14.85
C LEU A 48 4.72 7.38 -13.61
N ASP A 49 4.44 8.27 -12.68
CA ASP A 49 3.62 8.00 -11.50
C ASP A 49 2.12 8.03 -11.84
N GLY A 50 1.26 7.83 -10.85
CA GLY A 50 -0.19 7.84 -11.05
C GLY A 50 -0.75 9.18 -11.56
N ASN A 51 -0.14 10.30 -11.21
CA ASN A 51 -0.51 11.63 -11.69
C ASN A 51 -0.13 11.80 -13.15
N VAL A 52 1.10 11.47 -13.48
CA VAL A 52 1.63 11.56 -14.86
C VAL A 52 0.90 10.60 -15.79
N LYS A 53 0.66 9.34 -15.36
CA LYS A 53 -0.18 8.39 -16.11
C LYS A 53 -1.54 9.00 -16.48
N ARG A 54 -2.19 9.66 -15.54
CA ARG A 54 -3.50 10.30 -15.75
C ARG A 54 -3.42 11.49 -16.70
N VAL A 55 -2.43 12.37 -16.52
CA VAL A 55 -2.23 13.52 -17.41
C VAL A 55 -1.96 13.06 -18.84
N LEU A 56 -1.00 12.17 -19.04
CA LEU A 56 -0.63 11.69 -20.38
C LEU A 56 -1.76 10.88 -21.02
N SER A 57 -2.49 10.05 -20.27
CA SER A 57 -3.64 9.33 -20.80
C SER A 57 -4.72 10.27 -21.34
N ARG A 58 -5.02 11.36 -20.63
CA ARG A 58 -5.97 12.38 -21.10
C ARG A 58 -5.43 13.18 -22.27
N TYR A 59 -4.18 13.60 -22.17
CA TYR A 59 -3.56 14.43 -23.20
C TYR A 59 -3.52 13.71 -24.55
N PHE A 60 -3.13 12.43 -24.58
CA PHE A 60 -3.03 11.61 -25.78
C PHE A 60 -4.26 10.73 -26.05
N LEU A 61 -5.36 10.90 -25.31
CA LEU A 61 -6.61 10.13 -25.46
C LEU A 61 -6.39 8.61 -25.39
N ILE A 62 -5.61 8.14 -24.40
CA ILE A 62 -5.38 6.71 -24.17
C ILE A 62 -6.54 6.16 -23.35
N SER A 63 -7.39 5.35 -23.98
CA SER A 63 -8.61 4.81 -23.39
C SER A 63 -8.44 3.46 -22.69
N GLU A 64 -7.32 2.78 -22.91
CA GLU A 64 -7.03 1.51 -22.26
C GLU A 64 -6.62 1.72 -20.78
N TRP A 65 -6.83 0.69 -19.98
CA TRP A 65 -6.35 0.74 -18.60
C TRP A 65 -4.82 0.90 -18.54
N THR A 66 -4.35 1.88 -17.79
CA THR A 66 -2.93 2.26 -17.69
C THR A 66 -2.02 1.23 -17.04
N GLY A 67 -2.57 0.17 -16.44
CA GLY A 67 -1.83 -0.96 -15.86
C GLY A 67 -1.63 -2.13 -16.83
N LEU A 68 -2.10 -2.05 -18.07
CA LEU A 68 -1.75 -3.04 -19.09
C LEU A 68 -0.30 -2.81 -19.55
N PRO A 69 0.54 -3.86 -19.67
CA PRO A 69 1.95 -3.72 -20.03
C PRO A 69 2.18 -2.91 -21.32
N GLN A 70 1.34 -3.13 -22.33
CA GLN A 70 1.41 -2.40 -23.60
C GLN A 70 1.07 -0.92 -23.43
N THR A 71 0.03 -0.60 -22.66
CA THR A 71 -0.39 0.78 -22.37
C THR A 71 0.67 1.49 -21.52
N GLU A 72 1.23 0.82 -20.55
CA GLU A 72 2.30 1.37 -19.71
C GLU A 72 3.56 1.65 -20.53
N LYS A 73 3.96 0.74 -21.42
CA LYS A 73 5.07 0.95 -22.37
C LYS A 73 4.83 2.18 -23.26
N LYS A 74 3.60 2.32 -23.78
CA LYS A 74 3.23 3.48 -24.62
C LYS A 74 3.31 4.78 -23.82
N LEU A 75 2.86 4.78 -22.56
CA LEU A 75 2.94 5.96 -21.68
C LEU A 75 4.39 6.33 -21.36
N TRP A 76 5.27 5.35 -21.13
CA TRP A 76 6.70 5.60 -20.94
C TRP A 76 7.33 6.25 -22.19
N ASN A 77 7.01 5.77 -23.39
CA ASN A 77 7.50 6.36 -24.64
C ASN A 77 7.07 7.83 -24.76
N TYR A 78 5.82 8.15 -24.43
CA TYR A 78 5.35 9.54 -24.40
C TYR A 78 6.06 10.37 -23.34
N ALA A 79 6.21 9.84 -22.12
CA ALA A 79 6.89 10.54 -21.06
C ALA A 79 8.35 10.88 -21.42
N GLU A 80 9.04 9.97 -22.07
CA GLU A 80 10.43 10.15 -22.54
C GLU A 80 10.52 11.14 -23.71
N SER A 81 9.60 11.07 -24.66
CA SER A 81 9.59 11.95 -25.85
C SER A 81 9.31 13.42 -25.52
N LEU A 82 8.61 13.67 -24.41
CA LEU A 82 8.25 15.03 -23.98
C LEU A 82 9.31 15.68 -23.08
N LEU A 83 10.35 14.97 -22.69
CA LEU A 83 11.39 15.52 -21.82
C LEU A 83 12.15 16.65 -22.52
N PRO A 84 12.23 17.83 -21.91
CA PRO A 84 13.02 18.94 -22.43
C PRO A 84 14.54 18.65 -22.32
N ASN A 85 15.36 19.42 -22.98
CA ASN A 85 16.81 19.32 -22.88
C ASN A 85 17.39 20.17 -21.71
N LYS A 86 16.58 21.08 -21.15
CA LYS A 86 16.94 21.96 -20.03
C LYS A 86 15.77 22.05 -19.05
N ASN A 87 16.05 22.44 -17.79
CA ASN A 87 15.05 22.60 -16.73
C ASN A 87 14.21 21.32 -16.51
N ILE A 88 14.89 20.19 -16.45
CA ILE A 88 14.25 18.86 -16.35
C ILE A 88 13.52 18.72 -15.02
N ASP A 89 14.11 19.22 -13.95
CA ASP A 89 13.54 19.33 -12.61
C ASP A 89 12.23 20.11 -12.61
N THR A 90 12.26 21.31 -13.17
CA THR A 90 11.08 22.20 -13.29
C THR A 90 9.97 21.55 -14.11
N TYR A 91 10.31 20.91 -15.25
CA TYR A 91 9.36 20.17 -16.06
C TYR A 91 8.74 19.00 -15.29
N THR A 92 9.57 18.22 -14.60
CA THR A 92 9.14 17.07 -13.80
C THR A 92 8.18 17.49 -12.69
N GLN A 93 8.52 18.57 -11.96
CA GLN A 93 7.68 19.12 -10.92
C GLN A 93 6.36 19.65 -11.50
N ALA A 94 6.42 20.45 -12.55
CA ALA A 94 5.22 21.00 -13.19
C ALA A 94 4.24 19.91 -13.68
N LEU A 95 4.76 18.80 -14.19
CA LEU A 95 3.94 17.68 -14.65
C LEU A 95 3.25 16.95 -13.47
N MET A 96 3.95 16.78 -12.35
CA MET A 96 3.37 16.22 -11.14
C MET A 96 2.31 17.16 -10.55
N ASP A 97 2.60 18.45 -10.44
CA ASP A 97 1.69 19.46 -9.91
C ASP A 97 0.44 19.59 -10.76
N LEU A 98 0.57 19.59 -12.08
CA LEU A 98 -0.57 19.58 -13.01
C LEU A 98 -1.50 18.40 -12.72
N GLY A 99 -0.92 17.21 -12.49
CA GLY A 99 -1.69 16.02 -12.16
C GLY A 99 -2.32 16.07 -10.77
N ALA A 100 -1.64 16.64 -9.80
CA ALA A 100 -2.12 16.73 -8.43
C ALA A 100 -3.22 17.79 -8.23
N THR A 101 -3.07 18.95 -8.88
CA THR A 101 -3.93 20.12 -8.66
C THR A 101 -5.05 20.24 -9.68
N LEU A 102 -4.73 20.37 -10.97
CA LEU A 102 -5.70 20.67 -12.02
C LEU A 102 -6.25 19.41 -12.70
N CYS A 103 -5.39 18.48 -13.10
CA CYS A 103 -5.77 17.27 -13.83
C CYS A 103 -6.02 16.08 -12.90
N ASN A 104 -6.68 16.30 -11.76
CA ASN A 104 -7.02 15.31 -10.74
C ASN A 104 -8.27 14.47 -11.12
N LYS A 105 -8.89 13.78 -10.16
CA LYS A 105 -10.11 12.98 -10.39
C LYS A 105 -11.31 13.84 -10.81
N LYS A 106 -11.38 15.09 -10.33
CA LYS A 106 -12.38 16.10 -10.73
C LYS A 106 -11.64 17.23 -11.47
N PRO A 107 -11.32 17.07 -12.76
CA PRO A 107 -10.38 17.94 -13.45
C PRO A 107 -10.93 19.35 -13.69
N GLN A 108 -10.08 20.35 -13.47
CA GLN A 108 -10.38 21.76 -13.67
C GLN A 108 -9.87 22.22 -15.05
N CYS A 109 -10.46 21.66 -16.12
CA CYS A 109 -9.97 21.87 -17.49
C CYS A 109 -9.99 23.33 -17.93
N ASN A 110 -10.87 24.16 -17.35
CA ASN A 110 -10.94 25.59 -17.70
C ASN A 110 -9.69 26.38 -17.27
N LEU A 111 -8.99 25.90 -16.24
CA LEU A 111 -7.75 26.50 -15.74
C LEU A 111 -6.50 25.81 -16.28
N CYS A 112 -6.67 24.70 -17.03
CA CYS A 112 -5.56 23.89 -17.49
C CYS A 112 -4.82 24.55 -18.67
N PRO A 113 -3.49 24.76 -18.58
CA PRO A 113 -2.71 25.35 -19.66
C PRO A 113 -2.68 24.46 -20.92
N LEU A 114 -2.90 23.14 -20.77
CA LEU A 114 -2.92 22.17 -21.87
C LEU A 114 -4.31 22.00 -22.51
N LYS A 115 -5.32 22.76 -22.09
CA LYS A 115 -6.70 22.61 -22.52
C LYS A 115 -6.85 22.55 -24.05
N LYS A 116 -6.18 23.46 -24.77
CA LYS A 116 -6.32 23.59 -26.22
C LYS A 116 -5.79 22.39 -26.99
N THR A 117 -4.77 21.72 -26.48
CA THR A 117 -4.09 20.59 -27.14
C THR A 117 -4.46 19.22 -26.54
N CYS A 118 -5.22 19.21 -25.46
CA CYS A 118 -5.62 17.97 -24.79
C CYS A 118 -6.69 17.23 -25.58
N LEU A 119 -6.37 16.06 -26.13
CA LEU A 119 -7.29 15.27 -26.97
C LEU A 119 -8.52 14.78 -26.20
N ALA A 120 -8.37 14.39 -24.92
CA ALA A 120 -9.51 13.99 -24.11
C ALA A 120 -10.49 15.15 -23.87
N PHE A 121 -9.99 16.37 -23.71
CA PHE A 121 -10.83 17.55 -23.59
C PHE A 121 -11.57 17.86 -24.89
N GLN A 122 -10.86 17.87 -26.01
CA GLN A 122 -11.46 18.11 -27.36
C GLN A 122 -12.54 17.09 -27.71
N LYS A 123 -12.40 15.85 -27.25
CA LYS A 123 -13.36 14.76 -27.49
C LYS A 123 -14.42 14.59 -26.37
N GLY A 124 -14.45 15.46 -25.37
CA GLY A 124 -15.40 15.37 -24.25
C GLY A 124 -15.22 14.13 -23.35
N LYS A 125 -14.05 13.47 -23.38
CA LYS A 125 -13.79 12.19 -22.70
C LYS A 125 -12.96 12.30 -21.42
N VAL A 126 -12.74 13.49 -20.89
CA VAL A 126 -11.86 13.73 -19.73
C VAL A 126 -12.28 12.91 -18.51
N HIS A 127 -13.59 12.75 -18.28
CA HIS A 127 -14.11 12.01 -17.13
C HIS A 127 -14.06 10.47 -17.30
N LEU A 128 -13.89 10.00 -18.54
CA LEU A 128 -13.79 8.56 -18.85
C LEU A 128 -12.34 8.07 -18.81
N ILE A 129 -11.37 8.97 -18.81
CA ILE A 129 -9.94 8.67 -18.88
C ILE A 129 -9.23 9.17 -17.61
N PRO A 130 -8.34 8.36 -17.04
CA PRO A 130 -7.96 6.99 -17.43
C PRO A 130 -9.05 5.97 -17.11
N THR A 131 -9.13 4.92 -17.93
CA THR A 131 -10.00 3.78 -17.64
C THR A 131 -9.65 3.16 -16.28
N PRO A 132 -10.63 2.94 -15.41
CA PRO A 132 -10.38 2.36 -14.10
C PRO A 132 -9.82 0.93 -14.21
N ARG A 133 -9.10 0.51 -13.18
CA ARG A 133 -8.62 -0.88 -13.09
C ARG A 133 -9.82 -1.84 -13.16
N PRO A 134 -9.76 -2.88 -14.00
CA PRO A 134 -10.77 -3.94 -13.98
C PRO A 134 -10.91 -4.51 -12.57
N GLN A 135 -12.16 -4.58 -12.09
CA GLN A 135 -12.42 -5.14 -10.77
C GLN A 135 -12.13 -6.63 -10.78
N LYS A 136 -11.15 -7.07 -10.00
CA LYS A 136 -10.98 -8.48 -9.66
C LYS A 136 -11.92 -8.80 -8.50
N LYS A 137 -12.55 -9.96 -8.53
CA LYS A 137 -13.24 -10.50 -7.35
C LYS A 137 -12.22 -10.59 -6.23
N ILE A 138 -12.46 -9.87 -5.15
CA ILE A 138 -11.60 -9.92 -3.98
C ILE A 138 -11.90 -11.25 -3.27
N PRO A 139 -10.90 -12.12 -3.01
CA PRO A 139 -11.13 -13.36 -2.27
C PRO A 139 -11.60 -13.03 -0.86
N THR A 140 -12.40 -13.91 -0.29
CA THR A 140 -12.80 -13.82 1.11
C THR A 140 -11.98 -14.83 1.91
N GLU A 141 -11.32 -14.36 2.94
CA GLU A 141 -10.60 -15.15 3.92
C GLU A 141 -11.39 -15.15 5.23
N SER A 142 -11.26 -16.21 6.01
CA SER A 142 -11.93 -16.34 7.29
C SER A 142 -10.92 -16.63 8.39
N THR A 143 -11.12 -16.03 9.55
CA THR A 143 -10.28 -16.28 10.73
C THR A 143 -11.13 -16.33 12.00
N HIS A 144 -10.65 -17.07 13.00
CA HIS A 144 -11.24 -17.06 14.33
C HIS A 144 -10.25 -16.43 15.31
N MET A 145 -10.59 -15.26 15.83
CA MET A 145 -9.77 -14.53 16.80
C MET A 145 -10.28 -14.78 18.23
N ILE A 146 -9.38 -14.74 19.18
CA ILE A 146 -9.71 -14.90 20.60
C ILE A 146 -9.34 -13.63 21.35
N ILE A 147 -10.31 -13.01 22.01
CA ILE A 147 -10.10 -11.90 22.94
C ILE A 147 -9.98 -12.51 24.32
N ILE A 148 -8.77 -12.53 24.85
CA ILE A 148 -8.50 -12.99 26.23
C ILE A 148 -8.37 -11.75 27.08
N LYS A 149 -9.33 -11.57 28.01
CA LYS A 149 -9.33 -10.46 28.96
C LYS A 149 -8.83 -10.93 30.33
N HIS A 150 -8.27 -10.01 31.08
CA HIS A 150 -8.06 -10.11 32.51
C HIS A 150 -8.27 -8.73 33.11
N HIS A 151 -9.40 -8.54 33.80
CA HIS A 151 -9.90 -7.22 34.20
C HIS A 151 -10.01 -6.25 33.00
N ASP A 152 -9.32 -5.12 33.03
CA ASP A 152 -9.32 -4.08 32.00
C ASP A 152 -8.19 -4.24 30.98
N GLU A 153 -7.57 -5.41 30.91
CA GLU A 153 -6.48 -5.69 29.97
C GLU A 153 -6.84 -6.81 29.00
N ILE A 154 -6.24 -6.76 27.81
CA ILE A 154 -6.34 -7.80 26.79
C ILE A 154 -4.97 -8.38 26.46
N LEU A 155 -4.93 -9.67 26.22
CA LEU A 155 -3.72 -10.37 25.80
C LEU A 155 -3.50 -10.21 24.31
N LEU A 156 -2.29 -9.79 23.94
CA LEU A 156 -1.81 -9.71 22.58
C LEU A 156 -0.60 -10.62 22.37
N VAL A 157 -0.47 -11.14 21.17
CA VAL A 157 0.68 -11.93 20.72
C VAL A 157 1.39 -11.25 19.56
N LYS A 158 2.70 -11.38 19.50
CA LYS A 158 3.49 -10.84 18.40
C LYS A 158 3.38 -11.76 17.19
N ARG A 159 3.01 -11.19 16.04
CA ARG A 159 2.94 -11.93 14.78
C ARG A 159 4.33 -12.30 14.27
N PRO A 160 4.45 -13.37 13.47
CA PRO A 160 5.69 -13.67 12.74
C PRO A 160 6.16 -12.45 11.95
N GLN A 161 7.47 -12.36 11.69
CA GLN A 161 8.06 -11.23 10.95
C GLN A 161 7.59 -11.15 9.49
N SER A 162 7.18 -12.29 8.90
CA SER A 162 6.66 -12.39 7.54
C SER A 162 5.13 -12.47 7.51
N GLY A 163 4.55 -12.11 6.37
CA GLY A 163 3.09 -12.16 6.14
C GLY A 163 2.36 -10.86 6.52
N ILE A 164 1.02 -10.93 6.56
CA ILE A 164 0.17 -9.77 6.83
C ILE A 164 0.41 -9.28 8.26
N TRP A 165 0.75 -7.97 8.39
CA TRP A 165 1.10 -7.33 9.67
C TRP A 165 2.26 -8.00 10.41
N GLY A 166 3.27 -8.44 9.67
CA GLY A 166 4.46 -9.06 10.24
C GLY A 166 5.09 -8.21 11.35
N GLY A 167 5.43 -8.86 12.47
CA GLY A 167 6.04 -8.22 13.63
C GLY A 167 5.13 -7.36 14.50
N LEU A 168 3.86 -7.13 14.11
CA LEU A 168 2.91 -6.38 14.93
C LEU A 168 2.26 -7.25 16.01
N TRP A 169 1.76 -6.60 17.06
CA TRP A 169 0.94 -7.21 18.07
C TRP A 169 -0.50 -7.41 17.57
N SER A 170 -1.08 -8.56 17.82
CA SER A 170 -2.45 -8.88 17.42
C SER A 170 -3.16 -9.77 18.44
N LEU A 171 -4.48 -9.86 18.31
CA LEU A 171 -5.23 -10.88 19.03
C LEU A 171 -4.77 -12.28 18.60
N PRO A 172 -4.72 -13.25 19.52
CA PRO A 172 -4.46 -14.66 19.20
C PRO A 172 -5.47 -15.19 18.17
N GLN A 173 -4.99 -16.02 17.24
CA GLN A 173 -5.81 -16.68 16.23
C GLN A 173 -5.96 -18.16 16.55
N LEU A 174 -7.19 -18.65 16.52
CA LEU A 174 -7.51 -20.08 16.65
C LEU A 174 -7.32 -20.76 15.29
N GLU A 175 -6.19 -21.43 15.11
CA GLU A 175 -5.85 -22.11 13.86
C GLU A 175 -6.70 -23.37 13.60
N ASN A 176 -7.11 -24.05 14.67
CA ASN A 176 -7.90 -25.27 14.60
C ASN A 176 -9.26 -25.07 15.27
N THR A 177 -10.30 -24.96 14.44
CA THR A 177 -11.68 -24.78 14.89
C THR A 177 -12.33 -26.05 15.47
N SER A 178 -11.66 -27.21 15.42
CA SER A 178 -12.15 -28.47 16.01
C SER A 178 -12.02 -28.49 17.53
N ILE A 179 -11.25 -27.59 18.12
CA ILE A 179 -11.09 -27.48 19.58
C ILE A 179 -11.78 -26.22 20.11
N THR A 180 -12.29 -26.30 21.33
CA THR A 180 -12.94 -25.13 21.90
C THR A 180 -11.94 -24.03 22.23
N PRO A 181 -12.32 -22.73 22.18
CA PRO A 181 -11.45 -21.63 22.55
C PRO A 181 -10.83 -21.81 23.95
N LYS A 182 -11.60 -22.31 24.92
CA LYS A 182 -11.14 -22.59 26.27
C LYS A 182 -10.02 -23.65 26.29
N THR A 183 -10.20 -24.76 25.59
CA THR A 183 -9.20 -25.82 25.50
C THR A 183 -7.95 -25.34 24.78
N TRP A 184 -8.12 -24.54 23.72
CA TRP A 184 -7.02 -23.98 22.97
C TRP A 184 -6.17 -23.03 23.83
N ILE A 185 -6.80 -22.11 24.59
CA ILE A 185 -6.11 -21.18 25.50
C ILE A 185 -5.31 -21.94 26.55
N LYS A 186 -5.91 -22.97 27.17
CA LYS A 186 -5.22 -23.80 28.19
C LYS A 186 -4.00 -24.50 27.59
N LYS A 187 -4.13 -25.04 26.38
CA LYS A 187 -3.04 -25.74 25.68
C LYS A 187 -1.91 -24.79 25.29
N HIS A 188 -2.23 -23.64 24.68
CA HIS A 188 -1.23 -22.74 24.11
C HIS A 188 -0.63 -21.77 25.12
N PHE A 189 -1.45 -21.17 25.98
CA PHE A 189 -1.01 -20.15 26.93
C PHE A 189 -0.84 -20.68 28.35
N GLY A 190 -1.36 -21.86 28.64
CA GLY A 190 -1.40 -22.39 30.01
C GLY A 190 -2.41 -21.65 30.90
N LEU A 191 -3.26 -20.81 30.34
CA LEU A 191 -4.22 -20.01 31.07
C LEU A 191 -5.53 -20.76 31.28
N GLU A 192 -6.09 -20.63 32.51
CA GLU A 192 -7.47 -20.98 32.77
C GLU A 192 -8.39 -19.80 32.49
N ALA A 193 -9.40 -20.02 31.68
CA ALA A 193 -10.33 -18.95 31.28
C ALA A 193 -11.78 -19.43 31.26
N SER A 194 -12.71 -18.52 31.54
CA SER A 194 -14.15 -18.69 31.40
C SER A 194 -14.65 -18.02 30.14
N LEU A 195 -15.54 -18.67 29.41
CA LEU A 195 -16.13 -18.13 28.19
C LEU A 195 -17.18 -17.08 28.55
N LEU A 196 -17.01 -15.86 28.03
CA LEU A 196 -17.98 -14.76 28.20
C LEU A 196 -18.93 -14.67 27.00
N LYS A 197 -18.40 -14.65 25.78
CA LYS A 197 -19.17 -14.58 24.53
C LYS A 197 -18.50 -15.45 23.47
N LYS A 198 -19.32 -16.05 22.59
CA LYS A 198 -18.87 -17.00 21.58
C LYS A 198 -19.43 -16.63 20.21
N ASP A 199 -18.65 -16.93 19.15
CA ASP A 199 -19.03 -16.88 17.75
C ASP A 199 -19.61 -15.52 17.30
N LEU A 200 -19.09 -14.44 17.88
CA LEU A 200 -19.39 -13.10 17.43
C LEU A 200 -18.75 -12.89 16.05
N LYS A 201 -19.38 -12.07 15.21
CA LYS A 201 -18.94 -11.84 13.83
C LYS A 201 -18.59 -10.40 13.57
N ALA A 202 -17.52 -10.21 12.83
CA ALA A 202 -17.12 -8.93 12.25
C ALA A 202 -16.57 -9.16 10.85
N SER A 203 -16.57 -8.16 10.01
CA SER A 203 -15.90 -8.25 8.70
C SER A 203 -15.23 -6.93 8.37
N THR A 204 -14.13 -7.03 7.64
CA THR A 204 -13.42 -5.87 7.10
C THR A 204 -12.91 -6.17 5.71
N THR A 205 -12.71 -5.14 4.89
CA THR A 205 -12.23 -5.30 3.53
C THR A 205 -10.89 -4.60 3.39
N PHE A 206 -9.89 -5.37 3.01
CA PHE A 206 -8.56 -4.89 2.65
C PHE A 206 -8.44 -4.72 1.12
N THR A 207 -7.36 -4.14 0.68
CA THR A 207 -7.11 -3.93 -0.76
C THR A 207 -7.05 -5.25 -1.54
N HIS A 208 -6.66 -6.36 -0.88
CA HIS A 208 -6.36 -7.63 -1.53
C HIS A 208 -7.36 -8.75 -1.21
N PHE A 209 -8.08 -8.64 -0.09
CA PHE A 209 -9.06 -9.64 0.35
C PHE A 209 -10.09 -9.02 1.31
N LYS A 210 -11.24 -9.69 1.44
CA LYS A 210 -12.22 -9.46 2.50
C LYS A 210 -11.91 -10.43 3.64
N LEU A 211 -11.87 -9.95 4.88
CA LEU A 211 -11.67 -10.80 6.05
C LEU A 211 -12.97 -10.90 6.83
N ASP A 212 -13.51 -12.11 6.89
CA ASP A 212 -14.61 -12.45 7.77
C ASP A 212 -14.05 -13.01 9.08
N ILE A 213 -14.31 -12.33 10.19
CA ILE A 213 -13.76 -12.63 11.50
C ILE A 213 -14.87 -13.21 12.37
N THR A 214 -14.67 -14.44 12.84
CA THR A 214 -15.40 -14.95 14.00
C THR A 214 -14.53 -14.71 15.22
N TYR A 215 -15.11 -14.29 16.36
CA TYR A 215 -14.33 -14.12 17.57
C TYR A 215 -15.07 -14.53 18.82
N SER A 216 -14.31 -14.95 19.81
CA SER A 216 -14.79 -15.34 21.13
C SER A 216 -14.11 -14.53 22.21
N ILE A 217 -14.85 -14.18 23.27
CA ILE A 217 -14.32 -13.41 24.41
C ILE A 217 -14.28 -14.32 25.62
N LEU A 218 -13.10 -14.39 26.24
CA LEU A 218 -12.88 -15.17 27.45
C LEU A 218 -12.21 -14.31 28.53
N GLU A 219 -12.54 -14.61 29.79
CA GLU A 219 -11.92 -13.99 30.97
C GLU A 219 -10.91 -14.96 31.56
N ALA A 220 -9.65 -14.59 31.60
CA ALA A 220 -8.56 -15.35 32.21
C ALA A 220 -8.54 -15.16 33.73
N LYS A 221 -8.23 -16.23 34.46
CA LYS A 221 -8.10 -16.16 35.92
C LYS A 221 -6.78 -15.57 36.39
N SER A 222 -5.76 -15.51 35.53
CA SER A 222 -4.45 -14.97 35.81
C SER A 222 -3.75 -14.50 34.56
N GLN A 223 -2.70 -13.69 34.72
CA GLN A 223 -1.90 -13.16 33.58
C GLN A 223 -0.66 -14.00 33.27
N ARG A 224 -0.35 -15.06 34.02
CA ARG A 224 0.85 -15.89 33.82
C ARG A 224 0.64 -16.82 32.61
N SER A 225 1.29 -16.54 31.52
CA SER A 225 1.27 -17.36 30.30
C SER A 225 2.64 -18.01 30.04
N LYS A 226 2.61 -19.11 29.28
CA LYS A 226 3.80 -19.91 28.92
C LYS A 226 4.54 -19.39 27.67
N ILE A 227 3.92 -18.54 26.87
CA ILE A 227 4.49 -18.03 25.62
C ILE A 227 4.66 -16.51 25.67
N PRO A 228 5.54 -15.93 24.82
CA PRO A 228 5.70 -14.49 24.73
C PRO A 228 4.38 -13.79 24.36
N HIS A 229 3.95 -12.88 25.20
CA HIS A 229 2.73 -12.10 25.05
C HIS A 229 2.90 -10.75 25.75
N THR A 230 1.95 -9.87 25.54
CA THR A 230 1.81 -8.63 26.31
C THR A 230 0.35 -8.45 26.72
N TRP A 231 0.13 -7.81 27.85
CA TRP A 231 -1.17 -7.35 28.28
C TRP A 231 -1.28 -5.85 28.02
N LEU A 232 -2.32 -5.44 27.32
CA LEU A 232 -2.59 -4.05 26.97
C LEU A 232 -3.82 -3.58 27.71
N SER A 233 -3.69 -2.49 28.48
CA SER A 233 -4.84 -1.84 29.13
C SER A 233 -5.78 -1.25 28.09
N LEU A 234 -7.10 -1.39 28.34
CA LEU A 234 -8.16 -0.80 27.52
C LEU A 234 -8.47 0.66 27.90
N ASN A 235 -7.83 1.17 28.95
CA ASN A 235 -8.08 2.51 29.50
C ASN A 235 -7.09 3.58 29.02
N HIS A 236 -6.47 3.35 27.83
CA HIS A 236 -5.58 4.34 27.18
C HIS A 236 -6.06 4.71 25.80
#